data_b9495bf26e88ec3f83c69bf923046836
#
_entry.id   b9495bf26e88ec3f83c69bf923046836
#
_cell.length_a   1.000
_cell.length_b   1.000
_cell.length_c   1.000
_cell.angle_alpha   90.00
_cell.angle_beta   90.00
_cell.angle_gamma   90.00
#
_symmetry.space_group_name_H-M   'P 1'
#
loop_
_entity.id
_entity.type
_entity.pdbx_description
1 polymer ?
#
loop_
_entity_poly.entity_id
_entity_poly.type
_entity_poly.pdbx_seq_one_letter_code
_entity_poly.pdbx_strand_id
1 'polypeptide(L)'
;MFKKTIPLVAAIAVALTPVTQAAMGTAKSNQFWWPDQLDLGPLRQHSPDSDPMGEEFDYAEAFAKLDLDQVKKDIEKTLTDSKDWWPADWGHYGPLMIRMAWHSAGTYRIADGRGGAGGGQQRFDPLNSWPDNGNLDKARRLLWPVKQKYGASLSWADLMVLAGNVSLDSMGFKTFGFAGGREDDWEPDLVYWGPEKDMLADERYKGDRNLQGPLAAVQMGLIYVNPEGPNGNPDPLLAARDIRETFARMAMNDEETVALIAGGHTFGKVHGAHKPDDCVGPEPAAAPIEQQGLGWKNKCGKGNAEDTVTSGLEGAWTVTPTQWSMNYLQNLFAFDWEMTKSPAGAVQWVPTDKNAHTLVADAHVKGKRNPPIMLTTDLSLKEDPAYRAISKRFLENPEEFELAFAKAWFKLTHRDMGPRARYIGADIPGEVLSWQDPIPEIDYQAIDDKDAAKLKAEILDSGLT
;
A
#
# COMPACT_ATOMS: atom_id res chain seq x y z
N MET A 1 -77.23 12.74 -21.30
CA MET A 1 -77.16 12.19 -19.93
C MET A 1 -75.70 11.76 -19.69
N PHE A 2 -74.87 12.67 -19.21
CA PHE A 2 -73.45 12.39 -18.88
C PHE A 2 -73.34 12.35 -17.37
N LYS A 3 -73.00 11.21 -16.79
CA LYS A 3 -72.60 11.06 -15.41
C LYS A 3 -71.09 10.87 -15.29
N LYS A 4 -70.55 11.88 -14.62
CA LYS A 4 -69.23 12.05 -14.03
C LYS A 4 -68.60 10.76 -13.47
N THR A 5 -67.42 10.47 -13.92
CA THR A 5 -66.45 9.59 -13.24
C THR A 5 -65.07 10.25 -13.27
N ILE A 6 -64.85 11.15 -12.34
CA ILE A 6 -63.50 11.60 -11.94
C ILE A 6 -63.65 11.99 -10.47
N PRO A 7 -63.23 11.15 -9.52
CA PRO A 7 -62.23 11.55 -8.56
C PRO A 7 -61.36 10.43 -7.97
N LEU A 8 -61.08 9.33 -8.67
CA LEU A 8 -60.32 8.27 -8.05
C LEU A 8 -58.80 8.34 -8.34
N VAL A 9 -58.39 9.08 -9.36
CA VAL A 9 -56.97 9.16 -9.76
C VAL A 9 -56.20 10.21 -8.96
N ALA A 10 -56.88 11.24 -8.45
CA ALA A 10 -56.24 12.32 -7.67
C ALA A 10 -55.89 11.90 -6.22
N ALA A 11 -56.58 10.91 -5.67
CA ALA A 11 -56.34 10.45 -4.30
C ALA A 11 -55.15 9.48 -4.17
N ILE A 12 -54.78 8.80 -5.25
CA ILE A 12 -53.66 7.85 -5.26
C ILE A 12 -52.31 8.58 -5.45
N ALA A 13 -52.31 9.71 -6.14
CA ALA A 13 -51.07 10.49 -6.37
C ALA A 13 -50.59 11.25 -5.11
N VAL A 14 -51.49 11.56 -4.17
CA VAL A 14 -51.14 12.31 -2.95
C VAL A 14 -50.69 11.39 -1.81
N ALA A 15 -50.99 10.09 -1.87
CA ALA A 15 -50.62 9.15 -0.82
C ALA A 15 -49.22 8.51 -1.02
N LEU A 16 -48.58 8.68 -2.21
CA LEU A 16 -47.28 8.10 -2.51
C LEU A 16 -46.12 9.10 -2.39
N THR A 17 -46.40 10.38 -2.21
CA THR A 17 -45.37 11.42 -2.16
C THR A 17 -44.65 11.59 -0.82
N PRO A 18 -45.15 11.23 0.37
CA PRO A 18 -44.38 11.37 1.60
C PRO A 18 -43.42 10.20 1.94
N VAL A 19 -43.62 9.03 1.31
CA VAL A 19 -42.80 7.85 1.68
C VAL A 19 -41.47 7.79 0.91
N THR A 20 -41.40 8.43 -0.25
CA THR A 20 -40.17 8.46 -1.06
C THR A 20 -39.23 9.61 -0.70
N GLN A 21 -39.67 10.61 0.04
CA GLN A 21 -38.80 11.72 0.47
C GLN A 21 -38.09 11.49 1.81
N ALA A 22 -38.52 10.54 2.60
CA ALA A 22 -37.87 10.22 3.88
C ALA A 22 -36.72 9.22 3.77
N ALA A 23 -36.57 8.52 2.63
CA ALA A 23 -35.54 7.51 2.42
C ALA A 23 -34.39 7.95 1.48
N MET A 24 -34.51 9.11 0.83
CA MET A 24 -33.43 9.68 0.04
C MET A 24 -32.87 10.89 0.76
N GLY A 25 -31.62 10.80 1.23
CA GLY A 25 -30.89 11.99 1.70
C GLY A 25 -31.05 13.13 0.68
N THR A 26 -30.94 14.38 1.15
CA THR A 26 -30.97 15.56 0.26
C THR A 26 -30.03 15.37 -0.92
N ALA A 27 -30.59 15.52 -2.13
CA ALA A 27 -29.79 15.47 -3.36
C ALA A 27 -28.59 16.41 -3.24
N LYS A 28 -27.42 15.88 -3.54
CA LYS A 28 -26.18 16.65 -3.53
C LYS A 28 -25.98 17.34 -4.86
N SER A 29 -25.37 18.52 -4.85
CA SER A 29 -25.02 19.24 -6.08
C SER A 29 -23.86 18.55 -6.79
N ASN A 30 -23.69 18.79 -8.09
CA ASN A 30 -22.53 18.34 -8.83
C ASN A 30 -21.21 18.84 -8.23
N GLN A 31 -21.21 20.02 -7.61
CA GLN A 31 -20.03 20.56 -6.93
C GLN A 31 -19.67 19.76 -5.66
N PHE A 32 -20.62 19.13 -5.01
CA PHE A 32 -20.37 18.23 -3.88
C PHE A 32 -19.66 16.96 -4.34
N TRP A 33 -20.06 16.40 -5.48
CA TRP A 33 -19.53 15.14 -5.99
C TRP A 33 -18.27 15.32 -6.82
N TRP A 34 -18.17 16.42 -7.58
CA TRP A 34 -17.15 16.67 -8.57
C TRP A 34 -16.91 18.16 -8.81
N PRO A 35 -15.68 18.64 -9.08
CA PRO A 35 -14.39 17.91 -9.08
C PRO A 35 -13.70 17.90 -7.72
N ASP A 36 -14.28 18.53 -6.70
CA ASP A 36 -13.60 18.90 -5.47
C ASP A 36 -13.61 17.80 -4.41
N GLN A 37 -14.55 16.89 -4.49
CA GLN A 37 -14.72 15.83 -3.49
C GLN A 37 -15.34 14.59 -4.11
N LEU A 38 -14.74 13.41 -3.81
CA LEU A 38 -15.37 12.11 -4.03
C LEU A 38 -15.88 11.59 -2.67
N ASP A 39 -17.18 11.48 -2.52
CA ASP A 39 -17.82 10.86 -1.35
C ASP A 39 -18.22 9.43 -1.69
N LEU A 40 -17.48 8.47 -1.16
CA LEU A 40 -17.77 7.03 -1.32
C LEU A 40 -18.73 6.49 -0.24
N GLY A 41 -19.17 7.33 0.70
CA GLY A 41 -20.11 6.96 1.75
C GLY A 41 -21.38 6.26 1.24
N PRO A 42 -22.01 6.71 0.13
CA PRO A 42 -23.18 6.01 -0.41
C PRO A 42 -22.93 4.56 -0.86
N LEU A 43 -21.70 4.23 -1.21
CA LEU A 43 -21.31 2.87 -1.60
C LEU A 43 -21.13 1.92 -0.41
N ARG A 44 -21.22 2.45 0.81
CA ARG A 44 -20.93 1.75 2.07
C ARG A 44 -22.13 1.78 3.03
N GLN A 45 -23.32 1.93 2.50
CA GLN A 45 -24.56 1.93 3.28
C GLN A 45 -25.13 0.52 3.41
N HIS A 46 -24.27 -0.43 3.77
CA HIS A 46 -24.67 -1.81 3.97
C HIS A 46 -25.00 -2.08 5.44
N SER A 47 -25.98 -2.97 5.67
CA SER A 47 -26.25 -3.49 7.01
C SER A 47 -25.12 -4.40 7.47
N PRO A 48 -24.77 -4.44 8.75
CA PRO A 48 -23.90 -5.48 9.31
C PRO A 48 -24.34 -6.91 8.97
N ASP A 49 -25.65 -7.12 8.74
CA ASP A 49 -26.19 -8.41 8.31
C ASP A 49 -25.67 -8.86 6.93
N SER A 50 -25.08 -7.95 6.15
CA SER A 50 -24.44 -8.27 4.85
C SER A 50 -23.01 -8.75 4.98
N ASP A 51 -22.45 -8.82 6.17
CA ASP A 51 -21.12 -9.39 6.41
C ASP A 51 -21.14 -10.87 5.97
N PRO A 52 -20.33 -11.25 4.95
CA PRO A 52 -20.30 -12.61 4.45
C PRO A 52 -19.75 -13.63 5.45
N MET A 53 -19.10 -13.20 6.51
CA MET A 53 -18.53 -14.06 7.53
C MET A 53 -19.52 -14.43 8.62
N GLY A 54 -20.54 -13.58 8.85
CA GLY A 54 -21.54 -13.74 9.88
C GLY A 54 -21.02 -13.45 11.29
N GLU A 55 -21.95 -13.26 12.24
CA GLU A 55 -21.65 -12.83 13.62
C GLU A 55 -20.88 -13.87 14.45
N GLU A 56 -20.92 -15.14 14.08
CA GLU A 56 -20.29 -16.23 14.85
C GLU A 56 -18.83 -16.49 14.44
N PHE A 57 -18.32 -15.83 13.42
CA PHE A 57 -16.96 -16.03 12.95
C PHE A 57 -15.95 -15.26 13.81
N ASP A 58 -15.00 -15.97 14.41
CA ASP A 58 -13.86 -15.40 15.13
C ASP A 58 -12.57 -15.63 14.33
N TYR A 59 -12.06 -14.56 13.74
CA TYR A 59 -10.83 -14.61 12.96
C TYR A 59 -9.61 -14.98 13.82
N ALA A 60 -9.52 -14.47 15.03
CA ALA A 60 -8.40 -14.75 15.92
C ALA A 60 -8.30 -16.25 16.24
N GLU A 61 -9.45 -16.89 16.54
CA GLU A 61 -9.51 -18.33 16.72
C GLU A 61 -9.19 -19.12 15.45
N ALA A 62 -9.67 -18.64 14.30
CA ALA A 62 -9.44 -19.31 13.02
C ALA A 62 -7.95 -19.24 12.63
N PHE A 63 -7.32 -18.06 12.78
CA PHE A 63 -5.90 -17.85 12.50
C PHE A 63 -5.01 -18.67 13.45
N ALA A 64 -5.32 -18.70 14.74
CA ALA A 64 -4.54 -19.44 15.74
C ALA A 64 -4.44 -20.96 15.47
N LYS A 65 -5.37 -21.49 14.68
CA LYS A 65 -5.40 -22.91 14.29
C LYS A 65 -4.56 -23.22 13.03
N LEU A 66 -4.02 -22.19 12.36
CA LEU A 66 -3.21 -22.37 11.15
C LEU A 66 -1.83 -22.96 11.46
N ASP A 67 -1.39 -23.87 10.64
CA ASP A 67 0.04 -24.21 10.51
C ASP A 67 0.73 -23.10 9.72
N LEU A 68 1.25 -22.10 10.43
CA LEU A 68 1.87 -20.91 9.84
C LEU A 68 3.12 -21.26 9.04
N ASP A 69 3.86 -22.29 9.44
CA ASP A 69 5.04 -22.75 8.70
C ASP A 69 4.66 -23.37 7.35
N GLN A 70 3.51 -24.06 7.30
CA GLN A 70 3.01 -24.56 6.04
C GLN A 70 2.49 -23.43 5.13
N VAL A 71 1.85 -22.40 5.69
CA VAL A 71 1.45 -21.18 4.95
C VAL A 71 2.68 -20.52 4.33
N LYS A 72 3.76 -20.33 5.09
CA LYS A 72 5.02 -19.75 4.59
C LYS A 72 5.59 -20.56 3.43
N LYS A 73 5.63 -21.89 3.53
CA LYS A 73 6.11 -22.77 2.44
C LYS A 73 5.26 -22.64 1.17
N ASP A 74 3.95 -22.51 1.31
CA ASP A 74 3.05 -22.33 0.15
C ASP A 74 3.25 -20.96 -0.51
N ILE A 75 3.50 -19.92 0.27
CA ILE A 75 3.87 -18.60 -0.24
C ILE A 75 5.23 -18.69 -0.94
N GLU A 76 6.25 -19.23 -0.30
CA GLU A 76 7.61 -19.37 -0.86
C GLU A 76 7.60 -20.10 -2.22
N LYS A 77 6.80 -21.16 -2.33
CA LYS A 77 6.60 -21.85 -3.60
C LYS A 77 6.02 -20.93 -4.68
N THR A 78 5.08 -20.06 -4.31
CA THR A 78 4.49 -19.08 -5.24
C THR A 78 5.52 -18.07 -5.70
N LEU A 79 6.49 -17.67 -4.85
CA LEU A 79 7.49 -16.65 -5.19
C LEU A 79 8.40 -17.05 -6.34
N THR A 80 8.65 -18.34 -6.56
CA THR A 80 9.55 -18.86 -7.57
C THR A 80 8.85 -19.60 -8.73
N ASP A 81 7.52 -19.69 -8.69
CA ASP A 81 6.69 -20.29 -9.73
C ASP A 81 6.26 -19.23 -10.75
N SER A 82 7.18 -18.80 -11.60
CA SER A 82 6.95 -17.75 -12.60
C SER A 82 5.84 -18.15 -13.58
N LYS A 83 4.85 -17.28 -13.75
CA LYS A 83 3.68 -17.50 -14.61
C LYS A 83 3.86 -16.81 -15.97
N ASP A 84 3.49 -17.50 -17.05
CA ASP A 84 3.58 -16.97 -18.41
C ASP A 84 2.75 -15.70 -18.61
N TRP A 85 1.63 -15.57 -17.89
CA TRP A 85 0.78 -14.38 -17.98
C TRP A 85 1.35 -13.16 -17.27
N TRP A 86 2.24 -13.37 -16.26
CA TRP A 86 2.96 -12.33 -15.52
C TRP A 86 4.33 -12.86 -15.09
N PRO A 87 5.32 -12.88 -16.00
CA PRO A 87 6.63 -13.42 -15.69
C PRO A 87 7.33 -12.66 -14.54
N ALA A 88 7.97 -13.41 -13.65
CA ALA A 88 8.71 -12.84 -12.53
C ALA A 88 10.02 -12.21 -12.97
N ASP A 89 10.33 -11.02 -12.48
CA ASP A 89 11.62 -10.39 -12.67
C ASP A 89 12.73 -11.28 -12.08
N TRP A 90 13.73 -11.62 -12.85
CA TRP A 90 14.79 -12.58 -12.48
C TRP A 90 14.26 -13.90 -11.92
N GLY A 91 13.04 -14.28 -12.24
CA GLY A 91 12.39 -15.53 -11.80
C GLY A 91 11.89 -15.53 -10.36
N HIS A 92 11.77 -14.37 -9.70
CA HIS A 92 11.36 -14.28 -8.30
C HIS A 92 10.35 -13.14 -8.05
N TYR A 93 9.17 -13.45 -7.54
CA TYR A 93 8.14 -12.45 -7.22
C TYR A 93 8.35 -11.70 -5.91
N GLY A 94 9.38 -12.04 -5.15
CA GLY A 94 9.64 -11.42 -3.84
C GLY A 94 9.59 -9.90 -3.85
N PRO A 95 10.29 -9.21 -4.76
CA PRO A 95 10.22 -7.75 -4.82
C PRO A 95 8.81 -7.19 -5.03
N LEU A 96 7.98 -7.85 -5.85
CA LEU A 96 6.58 -7.48 -6.07
C LEU A 96 5.75 -7.65 -4.80
N MET A 97 5.98 -8.72 -4.02
CA MET A 97 5.26 -8.97 -2.76
C MET A 97 5.72 -8.01 -1.65
N ILE A 98 7.02 -7.67 -1.58
CA ILE A 98 7.51 -6.63 -0.67
C ILE A 98 6.84 -5.30 -0.98
N ARG A 99 6.78 -4.91 -2.26
CA ARG A 99 6.06 -3.69 -2.67
C ARG A 99 4.58 -3.74 -2.30
N MET A 100 3.90 -4.87 -2.48
CA MET A 100 2.50 -5.03 -2.08
C MET A 100 2.31 -4.83 -0.58
N ALA A 101 3.13 -5.46 0.26
CA ALA A 101 3.08 -5.31 1.72
C ALA A 101 3.39 -3.87 2.15
N TRP A 102 4.42 -3.24 1.57
CA TRP A 102 4.75 -1.84 1.78
C TRP A 102 3.56 -0.93 1.45
N HIS A 103 2.95 -1.09 0.29
CA HIS A 103 1.84 -0.27 -0.17
C HIS A 103 0.52 -0.53 0.59
N SER A 104 0.37 -1.69 1.22
CA SER A 104 -0.71 -1.93 2.18
C SER A 104 -0.47 -1.15 3.48
N ALA A 105 0.74 -1.23 4.02
CA ALA A 105 1.09 -0.65 5.32
C ALA A 105 1.36 0.86 5.27
N GLY A 106 1.88 1.36 4.14
CA GLY A 106 2.29 2.76 3.95
C GLY A 106 1.15 3.77 3.93
N THR A 107 -0.10 3.32 3.93
CA THR A 107 -1.28 4.17 4.03
C THR A 107 -1.58 4.65 5.45
N TYR A 108 -0.86 4.16 6.46
CA TYR A 108 -1.06 4.54 7.86
C TYR A 108 -0.81 6.03 8.10
N ARG A 109 -1.68 6.67 8.90
CA ARG A 109 -1.61 8.08 9.28
C ARG A 109 -1.54 8.22 10.80
N ILE A 110 -0.46 8.83 11.30
CA ILE A 110 -0.28 9.07 12.74
C ILE A 110 -1.33 10.05 13.30
N ALA A 111 -1.86 10.95 12.45
CA ALA A 111 -2.77 12.01 12.90
C ALA A 111 -4.12 11.48 13.40
N ASP A 112 -4.62 10.40 12.83
CA ASP A 112 -5.92 9.81 13.18
C ASP A 112 -5.87 8.28 13.40
N GLY A 113 -4.68 7.66 13.22
CA GLY A 113 -4.48 6.23 13.38
C GLY A 113 -5.13 5.38 12.29
N ARG A 114 -5.59 5.98 11.20
CA ARG A 114 -6.25 5.28 10.10
C ARG A 114 -5.28 4.88 8.99
N GLY A 115 -5.77 4.06 8.08
CA GLY A 115 -4.94 3.42 7.06
C GLY A 115 -4.15 2.27 7.64
N GLY A 116 -3.10 1.84 6.91
CA GLY A 116 -2.27 0.71 7.30
C GLY A 116 -2.68 -0.60 6.65
N ALA A 117 -2.08 -1.69 7.11
CA ALA A 117 -2.26 -3.02 6.52
C ALA A 117 -3.53 -3.75 7.02
N GLY A 118 -4.18 -3.22 8.06
CA GLY A 118 -5.40 -3.80 8.61
C GLY A 118 -6.54 -3.85 7.59
N GLY A 119 -7.48 -4.77 7.76
CA GLY A 119 -8.67 -4.89 6.92
C GLY A 119 -8.44 -5.31 5.47
N GLY A 120 -7.18 -5.38 5.00
CA GLY A 120 -6.87 -5.73 3.61
C GLY A 120 -7.40 -4.71 2.59
N GLN A 121 -7.46 -3.44 2.95
CA GLN A 121 -8.08 -2.34 2.20
C GLN A 121 -7.51 -2.09 0.80
N GLN A 122 -6.29 -2.54 0.51
CA GLN A 122 -5.69 -2.44 -0.83
C GLN A 122 -6.52 -3.15 -1.92
N ARG A 123 -7.44 -4.05 -1.55
CA ARG A 123 -8.35 -4.74 -2.47
C ARG A 123 -9.46 -3.85 -3.01
N PHE A 124 -9.76 -2.76 -2.32
CA PHE A 124 -10.91 -1.89 -2.58
C PHE A 124 -10.50 -0.54 -3.14
N ASP A 125 -11.38 0.05 -3.93
CA ASP A 125 -11.23 1.44 -4.34
C ASP A 125 -11.48 2.38 -3.14
N PRO A 126 -10.77 3.51 -3.06
CA PRO A 126 -9.90 4.06 -4.10
C PRO A 126 -8.47 3.49 -4.11
N LEU A 127 -8.03 2.77 -3.07
CA LEU A 127 -6.65 2.30 -2.95
C LEU A 127 -6.24 1.38 -4.12
N ASN A 128 -7.13 0.47 -4.53
CA ASN A 128 -6.86 -0.44 -5.64
C ASN A 128 -6.60 0.29 -6.96
N SER A 129 -7.22 1.45 -7.17
CA SER A 129 -7.11 2.25 -8.39
C SER A 129 -6.06 3.36 -8.34
N TRP A 130 -5.37 3.55 -7.23
CA TRP A 130 -4.29 4.53 -7.18
C TRP A 130 -3.18 4.22 -8.19
N PRO A 131 -2.67 5.22 -8.93
CA PRO A 131 -1.57 5.02 -9.87
C PRO A 131 -0.36 4.34 -9.22
N ASP A 132 -0.06 4.71 -7.96
CA ASP A 132 1.05 4.15 -7.20
C ASP A 132 0.87 2.65 -6.83
N ASN A 133 -0.36 2.16 -6.87
CA ASN A 133 -0.70 0.75 -6.67
C ASN A 133 -0.79 -0.05 -7.99
N GLY A 134 -0.34 0.51 -9.11
CA GLY A 134 -0.31 -0.16 -10.40
C GLY A 134 0.35 -1.54 -10.32
N ASN A 135 -0.30 -2.55 -10.91
CA ASN A 135 0.13 -3.95 -10.94
C ASN A 135 0.10 -4.72 -9.60
N LEU A 136 -0.35 -4.13 -8.49
CA LEU A 136 -0.51 -4.88 -7.23
C LEU A 136 -1.72 -5.84 -7.24
N ASP A 137 -2.66 -5.64 -8.12
CA ASP A 137 -3.71 -6.62 -8.44
C ASP A 137 -3.13 -7.94 -8.94
N LYS A 138 -2.00 -7.92 -9.70
CA LYS A 138 -1.27 -9.12 -10.14
C LYS A 138 -0.62 -9.83 -8.95
N ALA A 139 -0.07 -9.11 -7.98
CA ALA A 139 0.47 -9.69 -6.76
C ALA A 139 -0.60 -10.48 -6.00
N ARG A 140 -1.78 -9.87 -5.78
CA ARG A 140 -2.90 -10.55 -5.13
C ARG A 140 -3.40 -11.74 -5.94
N ARG A 141 -3.44 -11.63 -7.27
CA ARG A 141 -3.83 -12.74 -8.15
C ARG A 141 -2.84 -13.91 -8.08
N LEU A 142 -1.55 -13.65 -7.98
CA LEU A 142 -0.52 -14.69 -7.79
C LEU A 142 -0.68 -15.42 -6.46
N LEU A 143 -1.11 -14.72 -5.39
CA LEU A 143 -1.38 -15.29 -4.07
C LEU A 143 -2.74 -15.98 -3.95
N TRP A 144 -3.62 -15.84 -4.95
CA TRP A 144 -4.95 -16.41 -4.90
C TRP A 144 -5.01 -17.92 -4.58
N PRO A 145 -4.14 -18.79 -5.14
CA PRO A 145 -4.13 -20.21 -4.75
C PRO A 145 -3.85 -20.46 -3.27
N VAL A 146 -3.00 -19.62 -2.64
CA VAL A 146 -2.75 -19.68 -1.19
C VAL A 146 -3.99 -19.24 -0.43
N LYS A 147 -4.58 -18.12 -0.80
CA LYS A 147 -5.83 -17.63 -0.17
C LYS A 147 -6.96 -18.65 -0.29
N GLN A 148 -7.14 -19.28 -1.44
CA GLN A 148 -8.14 -20.35 -1.63
C GLN A 148 -7.91 -21.56 -0.71
N LYS A 149 -6.65 -21.95 -0.50
CA LYS A 149 -6.31 -23.11 0.32
C LYS A 149 -6.67 -22.90 1.80
N TYR A 150 -6.44 -21.70 2.31
CA TYR A 150 -6.63 -21.38 3.74
C TYR A 150 -7.96 -20.67 4.03
N GLY A 151 -8.65 -20.19 3.02
CA GLY A 151 -9.98 -19.60 3.11
C GLY A 151 -10.07 -18.46 4.10
N ALA A 152 -11.07 -18.51 4.96
CA ALA A 152 -11.34 -17.50 5.98
C ALA A 152 -10.30 -17.47 7.11
N SER A 153 -9.61 -18.58 7.36
CA SER A 153 -8.60 -18.67 8.43
C SER A 153 -7.33 -17.82 8.15
N LEU A 154 -7.12 -17.39 6.91
CA LEU A 154 -6.03 -16.49 6.52
C LEU A 154 -6.62 -15.29 5.79
N SER A 155 -6.71 -14.15 6.47
CA SER A 155 -7.19 -12.90 5.87
C SER A 155 -6.28 -12.43 4.73
N TRP A 156 -6.79 -11.62 3.83
CA TRP A 156 -5.95 -10.91 2.85
C TRP A 156 -4.99 -9.94 3.54
N ALA A 157 -5.42 -9.30 4.61
CA ALA A 157 -4.60 -8.39 5.39
C ALA A 157 -3.34 -9.09 5.91
N ASP A 158 -3.51 -10.22 6.60
CA ASP A 158 -2.38 -11.01 7.10
C ASP A 158 -1.57 -11.66 5.96
N LEU A 159 -2.23 -12.17 4.92
CA LEU A 159 -1.54 -12.79 3.78
C LEU A 159 -0.63 -11.80 3.04
N MET A 160 -1.07 -10.56 2.82
CA MET A 160 -0.26 -9.57 2.12
C MET A 160 0.99 -9.18 2.92
N VAL A 161 0.88 -9.01 4.23
CA VAL A 161 2.03 -8.72 5.09
C VAL A 161 2.95 -9.93 5.21
N LEU A 162 2.39 -11.12 5.44
CA LEU A 162 3.18 -12.37 5.54
C LEU A 162 3.91 -12.68 4.24
N ALA A 163 3.30 -12.42 3.08
CA ALA A 163 3.96 -12.60 1.79
C ALA A 163 5.18 -11.66 1.63
N GLY A 164 5.10 -10.44 2.15
CA GLY A 164 6.25 -9.52 2.22
C GLY A 164 7.39 -10.09 3.08
N ASN A 165 7.06 -10.61 4.27
CA ASN A 165 8.04 -11.22 5.17
C ASN A 165 8.70 -12.47 4.56
N VAL A 166 7.90 -13.41 4.06
CA VAL A 166 8.41 -14.63 3.40
C VAL A 166 9.29 -14.27 2.20
N SER A 167 8.96 -13.19 1.49
CA SER A 167 9.77 -12.71 0.37
C SER A 167 11.14 -12.21 0.82
N LEU A 168 11.20 -11.42 1.89
CA LEU A 168 12.47 -10.97 2.48
C LEU A 168 13.30 -12.15 2.94
N ASP A 169 12.71 -13.09 3.68
CA ASP A 169 13.41 -14.27 4.18
C ASP A 169 13.93 -15.15 3.02
N SER A 170 13.14 -15.37 1.97
CA SER A 170 13.52 -16.19 0.81
C SER A 170 14.65 -15.58 -0.03
N MET A 171 14.83 -14.26 0.06
CA MET A 171 15.91 -13.52 -0.59
C MET A 171 17.10 -13.25 0.35
N GLY A 172 17.13 -13.92 1.52
CA GLY A 172 18.26 -13.92 2.45
C GLY A 172 18.28 -12.81 3.47
N PHE A 173 17.16 -12.06 3.65
CA PHE A 173 17.02 -11.07 4.72
C PHE A 173 16.17 -11.63 5.86
N LYS A 174 16.71 -11.67 7.07
CA LYS A 174 15.98 -12.14 8.25
C LYS A 174 15.08 -11.04 8.80
N THR A 175 13.78 -11.24 8.73
CA THR A 175 12.79 -10.32 9.30
C THR A 175 12.81 -10.33 10.83
N PHE A 176 12.33 -9.24 11.46
CA PHE A 176 12.28 -9.12 12.91
C PHE A 176 11.22 -10.05 13.53
N GLY A 177 10.15 -10.33 12.80
CA GLY A 177 9.07 -11.22 13.17
C GLY A 177 7.77 -10.93 12.43
N PHE A 178 6.72 -11.62 12.86
CA PHE A 178 5.38 -11.47 12.32
C PHE A 178 4.33 -11.72 13.41
N ALA A 179 3.29 -10.91 13.42
CA ALA A 179 2.07 -11.17 14.16
C ALA A 179 0.87 -11.16 13.20
N GLY A 180 0.01 -12.17 13.28
CA GLY A 180 -1.30 -12.18 12.65
C GLY A 180 -2.35 -11.53 13.55
N GLY A 181 -3.60 -11.56 13.08
CA GLY A 181 -4.74 -11.01 13.80
C GLY A 181 -5.39 -9.81 13.09
N ARG A 182 -5.03 -9.56 11.83
CA ARG A 182 -5.68 -8.56 10.97
C ARG A 182 -6.88 -9.21 10.30
N GLU A 183 -8.05 -8.91 10.78
CA GLU A 183 -9.29 -9.34 10.14
C GLU A 183 -9.51 -8.63 8.81
N ASP A 184 -10.12 -9.31 7.84
CA ASP A 184 -10.46 -8.68 6.56
C ASP A 184 -11.74 -7.85 6.71
N ASP A 185 -11.69 -6.61 6.22
CA ASP A 185 -12.91 -5.88 5.93
C ASP A 185 -13.62 -6.52 4.72
N TRP A 186 -14.94 -6.50 4.71
CA TRP A 186 -15.76 -7.01 3.62
C TRP A 186 -16.22 -5.90 2.66
N GLU A 187 -15.99 -4.63 3.03
CA GLU A 187 -16.24 -3.45 2.21
C GLU A 187 -15.16 -2.38 2.40
N PRO A 188 -15.07 -1.36 1.52
CA PRO A 188 -14.14 -0.26 1.68
C PRO A 188 -14.35 0.51 2.98
N ASP A 189 -13.28 0.81 3.71
CA ASP A 189 -13.34 1.61 4.95
C ASP A 189 -13.74 3.07 4.69
N LEU A 190 -14.40 3.68 5.67
CA LEU A 190 -14.75 5.10 5.69
C LEU A 190 -13.54 5.98 6.04
N VAL A 191 -12.52 5.94 5.21
CA VAL A 191 -11.34 6.78 5.33
C VAL A 191 -11.37 7.88 4.28
N TYR A 192 -11.29 9.13 4.72
CA TYR A 192 -11.12 10.25 3.81
C TYR A 192 -9.66 10.37 3.37
N TRP A 193 -9.43 10.24 2.07
CA TRP A 193 -8.09 10.27 1.46
C TRP A 193 -7.72 11.61 0.83
N GLY A 194 -8.55 12.61 0.98
CA GLY A 194 -8.38 13.92 0.36
C GLY A 194 -9.25 14.13 -0.87
N PRO A 195 -9.29 15.37 -1.40
CA PRO A 195 -10.02 15.69 -2.62
C PRO A 195 -9.43 14.96 -3.83
N GLU A 196 -10.27 14.51 -4.74
CA GLU A 196 -9.86 13.79 -5.95
C GLU A 196 -8.88 14.59 -6.82
N LYS A 197 -9.06 15.89 -6.93
CA LYS A 197 -8.15 16.80 -7.66
C LYS A 197 -6.73 16.86 -7.09
N ASP A 198 -6.58 16.57 -5.80
CA ASP A 198 -5.29 16.57 -5.12
C ASP A 198 -4.67 15.15 -5.08
N MET A 199 -5.29 14.17 -5.80
CA MET A 199 -4.82 12.80 -5.84
C MET A 199 -3.49 12.62 -6.56
N LEU A 200 -3.13 13.55 -7.41
CA LEU A 200 -2.02 13.39 -8.31
C LEU A 200 -0.79 14.13 -7.81
N ALA A 201 0.22 13.34 -7.44
CA ALA A 201 1.59 13.79 -7.25
C ALA A 201 1.72 15.08 -6.41
N ASP A 202 2.24 16.10 -7.04
CA ASP A 202 2.65 17.34 -6.38
C ASP A 202 1.50 18.31 -6.07
N GLU A 203 0.31 18.09 -6.60
CA GLU A 203 -0.87 18.94 -6.34
C GLU A 203 -1.32 18.90 -4.88
N ARG A 204 -0.92 17.88 -4.13
CA ARG A 204 -1.14 17.76 -2.68
C ARG A 204 -0.38 18.80 -1.86
N TYR A 205 0.68 19.37 -2.40
CA TYR A 205 1.47 20.40 -1.72
C TYR A 205 0.95 21.80 -2.05
N LYS A 206 0.93 22.69 -1.05
CA LYS A 206 0.52 24.08 -1.22
C LYS A 206 1.57 25.03 -0.67
N GLY A 207 1.66 26.23 -1.29
CA GLY A 207 2.64 27.25 -0.93
C GLY A 207 4.08 26.72 -1.00
N ASP A 208 4.83 26.85 0.05
CA ASP A 208 6.20 26.35 0.18
C ASP A 208 6.24 24.86 0.54
N ARG A 209 5.53 24.03 -0.23
CA ARG A 209 5.44 22.56 -0.11
C ARG A 209 4.97 22.07 1.26
N ASN A 210 3.96 22.74 1.80
CA ASN A 210 3.31 22.28 3.01
C ASN A 210 2.16 21.33 2.68
N LEU A 211 2.19 20.12 3.21
CA LEU A 211 1.05 19.23 3.20
C LEU A 211 -0.03 19.79 4.13
N GLN A 212 -1.21 20.10 3.57
CA GLN A 212 -2.32 20.59 4.37
C GLN A 212 -3.16 19.40 4.88
N GLY A 213 -3.56 19.52 6.15
CA GLY A 213 -4.41 18.52 6.81
C GLY A 213 -3.64 17.32 7.39
N PRO A 214 -4.34 16.40 8.02
CA PRO A 214 -3.77 15.28 8.75
C PRO A 214 -3.35 14.11 7.86
N LEU A 215 -3.59 14.18 6.55
CA LEU A 215 -3.23 13.12 5.61
C LEU A 215 -1.72 12.89 5.63
N ALA A 216 -1.33 11.67 5.92
CA ALA A 216 0.07 11.30 6.13
C ALA A 216 0.85 11.20 4.81
N ALA A 217 1.34 10.02 4.48
CA ALA A 217 2.04 9.75 3.25
C ALA A 217 1.18 9.98 2.03
N VAL A 218 -0.12 9.87 2.21
CA VAL A 218 -1.01 9.62 1.12
C VAL A 218 -1.93 10.78 0.94
N GLN A 219 -1.78 11.37 -0.17
CA GLN A 219 -2.90 11.84 -0.95
C GLN A 219 -3.01 10.89 -2.12
N MET A 220 -4.22 10.71 -2.61
CA MET A 220 -4.53 9.69 -3.59
C MET A 220 -3.54 9.73 -4.76
N GLY A 221 -2.90 8.61 -4.99
CA GLY A 221 -1.97 8.42 -6.09
C GLY A 221 -0.51 8.21 -5.71
N LEU A 222 -0.04 8.70 -4.56
CA LEU A 222 1.33 8.47 -4.09
C LEU A 222 1.34 8.06 -2.62
N ILE A 223 1.98 6.93 -2.32
CA ILE A 223 2.18 6.47 -0.93
C ILE A 223 3.35 7.18 -0.28
N TYR A 224 4.26 7.72 -1.04
CA TYR A 224 5.39 8.49 -0.55
C TYR A 224 5.54 9.82 -1.30
N VAL A 225 6.57 10.02 -2.06
CA VAL A 225 6.85 11.28 -2.76
C VAL A 225 7.17 11.05 -4.23
N ASN A 226 7.14 12.12 -5.03
CA ASN A 226 7.50 12.02 -6.43
C ASN A 226 8.96 11.57 -6.59
N PRO A 227 9.23 10.39 -7.18
CA PRO A 227 10.58 9.85 -7.33
C PRO A 227 11.48 10.65 -8.26
N GLU A 228 10.90 11.47 -9.14
CA GLU A 228 11.63 12.39 -10.01
C GLU A 228 12.07 13.67 -9.29
N GLY A 229 11.60 13.87 -8.05
CA GLY A 229 11.78 15.08 -7.24
C GLY A 229 10.54 15.96 -7.21
N PRO A 230 10.50 16.97 -6.34
CA PRO A 230 9.35 17.85 -6.15
C PRO A 230 8.92 18.55 -7.45
N ASN A 231 7.66 18.37 -7.85
CA ASN A 231 7.09 18.85 -9.13
C ASN A 231 7.89 18.37 -10.36
N GLY A 232 8.51 17.19 -10.30
CA GLY A 232 9.40 16.69 -11.35
C GLY A 232 10.73 17.45 -11.45
N ASN A 233 11.05 18.29 -10.46
CA ASN A 233 12.36 18.95 -10.37
C ASN A 233 13.38 18.00 -9.73
N PRO A 234 14.44 17.57 -10.41
CA PRO A 234 15.38 16.58 -9.93
C PRO A 234 16.38 17.15 -8.91
N ASP A 235 15.88 17.69 -7.82
CA ASP A 235 16.66 18.23 -6.71
C ASP A 235 16.59 17.30 -5.48
N PRO A 236 17.68 16.58 -5.15
CA PRO A 236 17.70 15.64 -4.01
C PRO A 236 17.47 16.30 -2.65
N LEU A 237 17.89 17.55 -2.46
CA LEU A 237 17.72 18.24 -1.17
C LEU A 237 16.25 18.65 -0.96
N LEU A 238 15.58 19.09 -2.00
CA LEU A 238 14.14 19.36 -1.94
C LEU A 238 13.36 18.06 -1.75
N ALA A 239 13.75 16.98 -2.45
CA ALA A 239 13.14 15.67 -2.26
C ALA A 239 13.31 15.14 -0.83
N ALA A 240 14.46 15.35 -0.19
CA ALA A 240 14.71 14.99 1.21
C ALA A 240 13.70 15.61 2.18
N ARG A 241 13.31 16.86 1.94
CA ARG A 241 12.27 17.54 2.74
C ARG A 241 10.92 16.85 2.61
N ASP A 242 10.50 16.56 1.38
CA ASP A 242 9.22 15.88 1.13
C ASP A 242 9.20 14.46 1.74
N ILE A 243 10.31 13.72 1.59
CA ILE A 243 10.48 12.40 2.20
C ILE A 243 10.32 12.49 3.71
N ARG A 244 11.05 13.39 4.37
CA ARG A 244 11.04 13.53 5.84
C ARG A 244 9.64 13.84 6.35
N GLU A 245 8.95 14.80 5.74
CA GLU A 245 7.59 15.14 6.14
C GLU A 245 6.61 13.98 5.93
N THR A 246 6.68 13.33 4.79
CA THR A 246 5.80 12.21 4.44
C THR A 246 6.00 11.03 5.39
N PHE A 247 7.25 10.64 5.64
CA PHE A 247 7.56 9.52 6.52
C PHE A 247 7.27 9.83 7.99
N ALA A 248 7.47 11.08 8.44
CA ALA A 248 7.06 11.49 9.78
C ALA A 248 5.56 11.33 10.01
N ARG A 249 4.74 11.62 9.01
CA ARG A 249 3.28 11.40 9.07
C ARG A 249 2.89 9.92 9.09
N MET A 250 3.78 9.05 8.64
CA MET A 250 3.67 7.59 8.78
C MET A 250 4.25 7.07 10.10
N ALA A 251 4.61 7.95 11.04
CA ALA A 251 5.26 7.64 12.31
C ALA A 251 6.73 7.14 12.19
N MET A 252 7.44 7.46 11.08
CA MET A 252 8.82 7.08 10.86
C MET A 252 9.77 8.25 11.10
N ASN A 253 10.85 8.02 11.85
CA ASN A 253 11.95 8.96 12.00
C ASN A 253 12.96 8.84 10.85
N ASP A 254 14.01 9.67 10.84
CA ASP A 254 15.03 9.71 9.78
C ASP A 254 15.77 8.36 9.65
N GLU A 255 16.07 7.69 10.75
CA GLU A 255 16.78 6.41 10.75
C GLU A 255 15.91 5.29 10.16
N GLU A 256 14.66 5.20 10.60
CA GLU A 256 13.68 4.25 10.07
C GLU A 256 13.39 4.52 8.58
N THR A 257 13.35 5.79 8.18
CA THR A 257 13.16 6.21 6.78
C THR A 257 14.31 5.75 5.89
N VAL A 258 15.55 6.03 6.29
CA VAL A 258 16.76 5.59 5.55
C VAL A 258 16.81 4.07 5.49
N ALA A 259 16.55 3.39 6.61
CA ALA A 259 16.54 1.93 6.67
C ALA A 259 15.52 1.30 5.72
N LEU A 260 14.29 1.85 5.69
CA LEU A 260 13.22 1.37 4.81
C LEU A 260 13.52 1.61 3.33
N ILE A 261 14.02 2.79 2.96
CA ILE A 261 14.37 3.10 1.56
C ILE A 261 15.54 2.23 1.11
N ALA A 262 16.65 2.25 1.83
CA ALA A 262 17.85 1.49 1.45
C ALA A 262 17.62 -0.02 1.49
N GLY A 263 16.89 -0.52 2.48
CA GLY A 263 16.53 -1.93 2.60
C GLY A 263 15.58 -2.39 1.49
N GLY A 264 14.53 -1.62 1.24
CA GLY A 264 13.55 -1.91 0.20
C GLY A 264 14.13 -1.86 -1.21
N HIS A 265 14.90 -0.81 -1.52
CA HIS A 265 15.53 -0.63 -2.83
C HIS A 265 16.74 -1.55 -3.08
N THR A 266 17.15 -2.35 -2.09
CA THR A 266 18.04 -3.49 -2.33
C THR A 266 17.43 -4.50 -3.30
N PHE A 267 16.10 -4.60 -3.32
CA PHE A 267 15.34 -5.60 -4.06
C PHE A 267 14.62 -5.04 -5.28
N GLY A 268 14.54 -5.84 -6.34
CA GLY A 268 13.72 -5.60 -7.51
C GLY A 268 14.17 -4.48 -8.42
N LYS A 269 13.20 -3.93 -9.12
CA LYS A 269 13.35 -2.84 -10.08
C LYS A 269 12.08 -2.01 -10.16
N VAL A 270 12.20 -0.80 -10.69
CA VAL A 270 11.08 0.00 -11.20
C VAL A 270 10.81 -0.34 -12.67
N HIS A 271 9.56 -0.12 -13.12
CA HIS A 271 9.11 -0.48 -14.45
C HIS A 271 8.57 0.75 -15.19
N GLY A 272 9.20 1.05 -16.31
CA GLY A 272 8.89 2.21 -17.15
C GLY A 272 9.28 1.95 -18.60
N ALA A 273 9.00 0.74 -19.10
CA ALA A 273 9.28 0.37 -20.50
C ALA A 273 8.53 1.25 -21.50
N HIS A 274 7.35 1.72 -21.13
CA HIS A 274 6.48 2.59 -21.94
C HIS A 274 5.85 3.68 -21.07
N LYS A 275 5.32 4.73 -21.69
CA LYS A 275 4.51 5.74 -20.99
C LYS A 275 3.20 5.08 -20.50
N PRO A 276 2.86 5.20 -19.22
CA PRO A 276 1.66 4.56 -18.66
C PRO A 276 0.38 4.91 -19.43
N ASP A 277 0.16 6.16 -19.75
CA ASP A 277 -1.04 6.64 -20.47
C ASP A 277 -1.20 6.00 -21.85
N ASP A 278 -0.10 5.66 -22.52
CA ASP A 278 -0.15 4.98 -23.81
C ASP A 278 -0.60 3.53 -23.70
N CYS A 279 -0.50 2.92 -22.50
CA CYS A 279 -0.74 1.50 -22.26
C CYS A 279 -2.10 1.20 -21.65
N VAL A 280 -2.75 2.20 -21.05
CA VAL A 280 -4.06 2.05 -20.40
C VAL A 280 -5.10 1.50 -21.37
N GLY A 281 -5.73 0.42 -20.98
CA GLY A 281 -6.80 -0.25 -21.72
C GLY A 281 -8.17 0.34 -21.44
N PRO A 282 -9.23 -0.31 -21.95
CA PRO A 282 -10.60 0.16 -21.78
C PRO A 282 -11.08 0.04 -20.32
N GLU A 283 -12.19 0.70 -20.07
CA GLU A 283 -12.91 0.63 -18.80
C GLU A 283 -13.41 -0.80 -18.50
N PRO A 284 -13.61 -1.16 -17.21
CA PRO A 284 -13.97 -2.51 -16.79
C PRO A 284 -15.17 -3.12 -17.52
N ALA A 285 -16.21 -2.33 -17.77
CA ALA A 285 -17.42 -2.81 -18.45
C ALA A 285 -17.21 -3.15 -19.94
N ALA A 286 -16.09 -2.77 -20.54
CA ALA A 286 -15.86 -2.87 -21.99
C ALA A 286 -14.87 -3.98 -22.39
N ALA A 287 -14.20 -4.62 -21.42
CA ALA A 287 -13.15 -5.58 -21.74
C ALA A 287 -12.97 -6.67 -20.66
N PRO A 288 -12.36 -7.81 -21.03
CA PRO A 288 -11.89 -8.81 -20.07
C PRO A 288 -10.85 -8.20 -19.12
N ILE A 289 -10.76 -8.77 -17.91
CA ILE A 289 -9.91 -8.26 -16.84
C ILE A 289 -8.43 -8.10 -17.25
N GLU A 290 -7.92 -8.98 -18.10
CA GLU A 290 -6.53 -8.92 -18.58
C GLU A 290 -6.23 -7.71 -19.47
N GLN A 291 -7.25 -7.00 -19.95
CA GLN A 291 -7.12 -5.85 -20.85
C GLN A 291 -7.54 -4.54 -20.20
N GLN A 292 -8.14 -4.58 -19.01
CA GLN A 292 -8.60 -3.38 -18.29
C GLN A 292 -7.43 -2.61 -17.69
N GLY A 293 -7.47 -1.29 -17.75
CA GLY A 293 -6.45 -0.42 -17.15
C GLY A 293 -5.03 -0.80 -17.59
N LEU A 294 -4.12 -1.03 -16.63
CA LEU A 294 -2.80 -1.60 -16.88
C LEU A 294 -2.83 -3.14 -16.84
N GLY A 295 -3.75 -3.75 -17.55
CA GLY A 295 -3.84 -5.20 -17.67
C GLY A 295 -2.60 -5.85 -18.30
N TRP A 296 -2.40 -7.12 -18.06
CA TRP A 296 -1.25 -7.87 -18.59
C TRP A 296 -1.34 -8.24 -20.07
N LYS A 297 -2.39 -7.84 -20.73
CA LYS A 297 -2.56 -7.82 -22.20
C LYS A 297 -2.96 -6.40 -22.60
N ASN A 298 -2.01 -5.55 -22.78
CA ASN A 298 -2.24 -4.18 -23.23
C ASN A 298 -1.56 -3.92 -24.59
N LYS A 299 -1.71 -2.72 -25.11
CA LYS A 299 -1.18 -2.33 -26.42
C LYS A 299 0.30 -1.96 -26.43
N CYS A 300 0.97 -1.99 -25.27
CA CYS A 300 2.39 -1.69 -25.14
C CYS A 300 3.19 -3.00 -25.12
N GLY A 301 3.75 -3.38 -26.25
CA GLY A 301 4.48 -4.62 -26.42
C GLY A 301 3.64 -5.85 -26.02
N LYS A 302 4.16 -6.66 -25.10
CA LYS A 302 3.45 -7.83 -24.55
C LYS A 302 2.50 -7.47 -23.40
N GLY A 303 2.68 -6.28 -22.79
CA GLY A 303 1.96 -5.84 -21.61
C GLY A 303 2.50 -6.40 -20.28
N ASN A 304 3.54 -7.21 -20.33
CA ASN A 304 4.19 -7.82 -19.17
C ASN A 304 5.68 -8.07 -19.44
N ALA A 305 6.41 -8.69 -18.52
CA ALA A 305 7.84 -8.95 -18.63
C ALA A 305 8.65 -7.67 -18.93
N GLU A 306 9.43 -7.66 -20.03
CA GLU A 306 10.22 -6.51 -20.49
C GLU A 306 9.37 -5.27 -20.85
N ASP A 307 8.08 -5.45 -21.06
CA ASP A 307 7.14 -4.38 -21.41
C ASP A 307 6.28 -3.92 -20.21
N THR A 308 6.61 -4.37 -19.00
CA THR A 308 5.89 -3.98 -17.79
C THR A 308 5.98 -2.47 -17.53
N VAL A 309 4.86 -1.89 -17.13
CA VAL A 309 4.72 -0.47 -16.80
C VAL A 309 4.13 -0.32 -15.41
N THR A 310 4.74 0.53 -14.58
CA THR A 310 4.20 1.01 -13.30
C THR A 310 4.43 2.52 -13.13
N SER A 311 5.59 2.92 -12.61
CA SER A 311 5.92 4.31 -12.25
C SER A 311 6.47 5.16 -13.40
N GLY A 312 6.81 4.55 -14.50
CA GLY A 312 7.50 5.23 -15.60
C GLY A 312 9.04 5.31 -15.46
N LEU A 313 9.60 5.03 -14.31
CA LEU A 313 11.03 4.86 -14.09
C LEU A 313 11.43 3.43 -14.48
N GLU A 314 12.68 3.21 -14.93
CA GLU A 314 13.09 1.89 -15.45
C GLU A 314 14.48 1.50 -14.95
N GLY A 315 14.59 0.32 -14.28
CA GLY A 315 15.85 -0.28 -13.89
C GLY A 315 15.91 -0.75 -12.44
N ALA A 316 17.03 -1.36 -12.06
CA ALA A 316 17.30 -1.84 -10.72
C ALA A 316 18.42 -1.04 -10.05
N TRP A 317 18.41 -0.98 -8.73
CA TRP A 317 19.41 -0.27 -7.92
C TRP A 317 20.67 -1.10 -7.68
N THR A 318 20.54 -2.43 -7.71
CA THR A 318 21.56 -3.38 -7.31
C THR A 318 21.87 -4.38 -8.41
N VAL A 319 23.02 -5.03 -8.30
CA VAL A 319 23.41 -6.11 -9.23
C VAL A 319 22.80 -7.47 -8.86
N THR A 320 22.23 -7.58 -7.66
CA THR A 320 21.59 -8.78 -7.10
C THR A 320 20.17 -8.49 -6.63
N PRO A 321 19.22 -8.14 -7.53
CA PRO A 321 17.91 -7.60 -7.13
C PRO A 321 16.98 -8.60 -6.42
N THR A 322 17.35 -9.86 -6.35
CA THR A 322 16.61 -10.93 -5.65
C THR A 322 17.39 -11.52 -4.48
N GLN A 323 18.40 -10.79 -3.98
CA GLN A 323 19.20 -11.22 -2.83
C GLN A 323 19.51 -10.02 -1.93
N TRP A 324 19.43 -10.23 -0.62
CA TRP A 324 19.90 -9.26 0.35
C TRP A 324 21.37 -8.95 0.19
N SER A 325 21.74 -7.69 0.18
CA SER A 325 23.12 -7.24 0.09
C SER A 325 23.27 -5.77 0.48
N MET A 326 24.51 -5.35 0.73
CA MET A 326 24.85 -3.94 0.95
C MET A 326 24.96 -3.14 -0.36
N ASN A 327 24.63 -3.75 -1.50
CA ASN A 327 24.96 -3.20 -2.82
C ASN A 327 24.24 -1.89 -3.14
N TYR A 328 23.02 -1.66 -2.57
CA TYR A 328 22.34 -0.37 -2.71
C TYR A 328 23.18 0.78 -2.13
N LEU A 329 23.59 0.68 -0.86
CA LEU A 329 24.41 1.71 -0.21
C LEU A 329 25.81 1.80 -0.84
N GLN A 330 26.40 0.67 -1.22
CA GLN A 330 27.67 0.65 -1.94
C GLN A 330 27.58 1.44 -3.24
N ASN A 331 26.59 1.16 -4.09
CA ASN A 331 26.39 1.86 -5.36
C ASN A 331 26.11 3.34 -5.15
N LEU A 332 25.26 3.69 -4.17
CA LEU A 332 24.90 5.08 -3.87
C LEU A 332 26.15 5.95 -3.61
N PHE A 333 27.12 5.43 -2.87
CA PHE A 333 28.33 6.17 -2.49
C PHE A 333 29.54 5.95 -3.40
N ALA A 334 29.63 4.80 -4.10
CA ALA A 334 30.78 4.50 -4.97
C ALA A 334 30.75 5.24 -6.29
N PHE A 335 29.57 5.58 -6.79
CA PHE A 335 29.41 6.24 -8.09
C PHE A 335 29.10 7.73 -7.95
N ASP A 336 29.58 8.49 -8.92
CA ASP A 336 29.00 9.77 -9.27
C ASP A 336 27.85 9.54 -10.26
N TRP A 337 26.77 10.32 -10.13
CA TRP A 337 25.52 10.09 -10.81
C TRP A 337 25.23 11.19 -11.83
N GLU A 338 24.85 10.82 -13.05
CA GLU A 338 24.36 11.75 -14.08
C GLU A 338 22.91 11.50 -14.38
N MET A 339 22.18 12.58 -14.64
CA MET A 339 20.76 12.55 -14.95
C MET A 339 20.53 11.93 -16.33
N THR A 340 19.52 11.07 -16.43
CA THR A 340 19.05 10.49 -17.69
C THR A 340 17.52 10.37 -17.68
N LYS A 341 16.97 9.83 -18.75
CA LYS A 341 15.53 9.52 -18.84
C LYS A 341 15.31 8.03 -19.08
N SER A 342 14.26 7.52 -18.45
CA SER A 342 13.74 6.19 -18.74
C SER A 342 13.15 6.12 -20.16
N PRO A 343 12.83 4.92 -20.67
CA PRO A 343 12.09 4.78 -21.92
C PRO A 343 10.72 5.50 -21.92
N ALA A 344 10.06 5.57 -20.77
CA ALA A 344 8.82 6.29 -20.57
C ALA A 344 9.01 7.82 -20.51
N GLY A 345 10.25 8.31 -20.39
CA GLY A 345 10.59 9.72 -20.35
C GLY A 345 10.74 10.30 -18.93
N ALA A 346 10.58 9.49 -17.87
CA ALA A 346 10.77 9.92 -16.49
C ALA A 346 12.25 10.14 -16.16
N VAL A 347 12.54 11.10 -15.28
CA VAL A 347 13.89 11.44 -14.86
C VAL A 347 14.43 10.42 -13.86
N GLN A 348 15.61 9.88 -14.13
CA GLN A 348 16.35 8.99 -13.25
C GLN A 348 17.86 9.22 -13.40
N TRP A 349 18.67 8.54 -12.61
CA TRP A 349 20.10 8.75 -12.55
C TRP A 349 20.86 7.44 -12.82
N VAL A 350 21.96 7.55 -13.56
CA VAL A 350 22.86 6.44 -13.87
C VAL A 350 24.30 6.83 -13.49
N PRO A 351 25.21 5.84 -13.26
CA PRO A 351 26.60 6.14 -13.01
C PRO A 351 27.26 6.88 -14.19
N THR A 352 28.09 7.87 -13.89
CA THR A 352 28.94 8.54 -14.89
C THR A 352 30.01 7.61 -15.46
N ASP A 353 30.44 6.63 -14.66
CA ASP A 353 31.37 5.57 -15.11
C ASP A 353 30.68 4.62 -16.09
N LYS A 354 31.09 4.66 -17.35
CA LYS A 354 30.54 3.81 -18.40
C LYS A 354 30.79 2.32 -18.21
N ASN A 355 31.80 1.93 -17.41
CA ASN A 355 32.00 0.51 -17.06
C ASN A 355 30.86 -0.03 -16.18
N ALA A 356 30.21 0.84 -15.41
CA ALA A 356 29.06 0.47 -14.59
C ALA A 356 27.77 0.24 -15.40
N HIS A 357 27.72 0.66 -16.68
CA HIS A 357 26.51 0.55 -17.52
C HIS A 357 26.14 -0.89 -17.91
N THR A 358 26.96 -1.85 -17.57
CA THR A 358 26.73 -3.28 -17.86
C THR A 358 26.78 -4.16 -16.60
N LEU A 359 26.54 -3.60 -15.41
CA LEU A 359 26.65 -4.34 -14.16
C LEU A 359 25.40 -5.18 -13.86
N VAL A 360 24.22 -4.70 -14.19
CA VAL A 360 22.95 -5.35 -13.85
C VAL A 360 22.47 -6.23 -14.99
N ALA A 361 22.23 -7.52 -14.74
CA ALA A 361 21.60 -8.40 -15.72
C ALA A 361 20.15 -7.95 -15.96
N ASP A 362 19.68 -7.97 -17.22
CA ASP A 362 18.27 -7.69 -17.52
C ASP A 362 17.36 -8.75 -16.91
N ALA A 363 16.18 -8.33 -16.43
CA ALA A 363 15.26 -9.22 -15.73
C ALA A 363 14.68 -10.32 -16.65
N HIS A 364 14.48 -10.01 -17.94
CA HIS A 364 13.75 -10.87 -18.87
C HIS A 364 14.54 -11.18 -20.15
N VAL A 365 15.48 -10.32 -20.55
CA VAL A 365 16.22 -10.48 -21.81
C VAL A 365 17.60 -11.07 -21.54
N LYS A 366 17.76 -12.36 -21.88
CA LYS A 366 19.01 -13.07 -21.67
C LYS A 366 20.18 -12.39 -22.40
N GLY A 367 21.27 -12.15 -21.66
CA GLY A 367 22.49 -11.54 -22.18
C GLY A 367 22.47 -10.01 -22.26
N LYS A 368 21.33 -9.37 -22.14
CA LYS A 368 21.25 -7.92 -22.00
C LYS A 368 21.68 -7.51 -20.58
N ARG A 369 22.38 -6.39 -20.49
CA ARG A 369 22.83 -5.81 -19.23
C ARG A 369 22.55 -4.32 -19.21
N ASN A 370 22.28 -3.79 -18.02
CA ASN A 370 21.87 -2.41 -17.80
C ASN A 370 22.75 -1.76 -16.71
N PRO A 371 22.81 -0.44 -16.60
CA PRO A 371 23.38 0.23 -15.43
C PRO A 371 22.52 -0.02 -14.19
N PRO A 372 23.07 0.05 -12.99
CA PRO A 372 22.29 0.34 -11.81
C PRO A 372 21.73 1.77 -11.92
N ILE A 373 20.58 2.03 -11.31
CA ILE A 373 19.95 3.35 -11.31
C ILE A 373 19.81 3.89 -9.90
N MET A 374 19.62 5.21 -9.81
CA MET A 374 19.08 5.89 -8.63
C MET A 374 17.94 6.82 -9.05
N LEU A 375 16.99 6.99 -8.15
CA LEU A 375 15.94 7.99 -8.24
C LEU A 375 16.44 9.31 -7.65
N THR A 376 15.80 10.42 -7.92
CA THR A 376 16.13 11.69 -7.26
C THR A 376 15.95 11.56 -5.74
N THR A 377 14.93 10.81 -5.32
CA THR A 377 14.69 10.49 -3.91
C THR A 377 15.75 9.60 -3.28
N ASP A 378 16.40 8.71 -4.02
CA ASP A 378 17.55 7.93 -3.52
C ASP A 378 18.76 8.82 -3.26
N LEU A 379 19.03 9.75 -4.17
CA LEU A 379 20.15 10.69 -4.00
C LEU A 379 19.96 11.59 -2.78
N SER A 380 18.75 11.77 -2.27
CA SER A 380 18.50 12.43 -1.00
C SER A 380 19.25 11.77 0.15
N LEU A 381 19.41 10.45 0.14
CA LEU A 381 20.15 9.70 1.16
C LEU A 381 21.66 9.95 1.10
N LYS A 382 22.16 10.44 -0.03
CA LYS A 382 23.56 10.85 -0.24
C LYS A 382 23.78 12.34 0.01
N GLU A 383 22.82 13.19 -0.35
CA GLU A 383 23.01 14.63 -0.41
C GLU A 383 22.49 15.36 0.85
N ASP A 384 21.38 14.93 1.46
CA ASP A 384 20.89 15.51 2.72
C ASP A 384 21.84 15.17 3.88
N PRO A 385 22.34 16.15 4.64
CA PRO A 385 23.35 15.92 5.67
C PRO A 385 22.94 14.91 6.76
N ALA A 386 21.67 14.92 7.18
CA ALA A 386 21.17 14.00 8.21
C ALA A 386 21.04 12.58 7.66
N TYR A 387 20.40 12.42 6.51
CA TYR A 387 20.28 11.13 5.84
C TYR A 387 21.64 10.54 5.45
N ARG A 388 22.56 11.38 4.96
CA ARG A 388 23.93 10.98 4.62
C ARG A 388 24.69 10.42 5.82
N ALA A 389 24.56 11.04 6.98
CA ALA A 389 25.20 10.55 8.19
C ALA A 389 24.71 9.14 8.57
N ILE A 390 23.40 8.92 8.50
CA ILE A 390 22.78 7.62 8.76
C ILE A 390 23.20 6.59 7.68
N SER A 391 23.10 6.95 6.40
CA SER A 391 23.45 6.06 5.29
C SER A 391 24.91 5.61 5.31
N LYS A 392 25.83 6.51 5.67
CA LYS A 392 27.24 6.17 5.83
C LYS A 392 27.48 5.26 7.02
N ARG A 393 26.85 5.53 8.17
CA ARG A 393 26.90 4.65 9.33
C ARG A 393 26.43 3.26 9.00
N PHE A 394 25.32 3.12 8.29
CA PHE A 394 24.80 1.84 7.83
C PHE A 394 25.73 1.13 6.83
N LEU A 395 26.34 1.87 5.91
CA LEU A 395 27.32 1.30 4.99
C LEU A 395 28.56 0.75 5.73
N GLU A 396 29.01 1.43 6.77
CA GLU A 396 30.16 1.05 7.61
C GLU A 396 29.83 -0.06 8.62
N ASN A 397 28.54 -0.22 8.98
CA ASN A 397 28.05 -1.17 9.98
C ASN A 397 26.87 -1.99 9.44
N PRO A 398 27.11 -3.02 8.60
CA PRO A 398 26.06 -3.80 7.96
C PRO A 398 25.05 -4.45 8.92
N GLU A 399 25.53 -4.95 10.07
CA GLU A 399 24.65 -5.59 11.07
C GLU A 399 23.69 -4.57 11.72
N GLU A 400 24.13 -3.32 11.90
CA GLU A 400 23.29 -2.23 12.39
C GLU A 400 22.20 -1.89 11.37
N PHE A 401 22.55 -1.85 10.08
CA PHE A 401 21.59 -1.63 9.00
C PHE A 401 20.56 -2.74 8.91
N GLU A 402 21.00 -4.01 8.99
CA GLU A 402 20.09 -5.17 8.98
C GLU A 402 19.07 -5.08 10.12
N LEU A 403 19.54 -4.79 11.34
CA LEU A 403 18.66 -4.66 12.49
C LEU A 403 17.71 -3.46 12.37
N ALA A 404 18.22 -2.32 11.89
CA ALA A 404 17.41 -1.12 11.69
C ALA A 404 16.31 -1.35 10.66
N PHE A 405 16.63 -1.99 9.53
CA PHE A 405 15.66 -2.33 8.51
C PHE A 405 14.65 -3.37 9.01
N ALA A 406 15.09 -4.41 9.72
CA ALA A 406 14.19 -5.42 10.27
C ALA A 406 13.17 -4.81 11.25
N LYS A 407 13.61 -3.92 12.16
CA LYS A 407 12.73 -3.23 13.11
C LYS A 407 11.82 -2.20 12.44
N ALA A 408 12.33 -1.45 11.48
CA ALA A 408 11.55 -0.47 10.73
C ALA A 408 10.47 -1.15 9.86
N TRP A 409 10.79 -2.28 9.22
CA TRP A 409 9.84 -3.09 8.48
C TRP A 409 8.74 -3.68 9.39
N PHE A 410 9.14 -4.19 10.56
CA PHE A 410 8.17 -4.69 11.54
C PHE A 410 7.25 -3.57 12.04
N LYS A 411 7.79 -2.39 12.37
CA LYS A 411 7.00 -1.21 12.74
C LYS A 411 6.04 -0.81 11.62
N LEU A 412 6.53 -0.69 10.39
CA LEU A 412 5.73 -0.33 9.22
C LEU A 412 4.48 -1.21 9.11
N THR A 413 4.65 -2.53 9.25
CA THR A 413 3.61 -3.51 8.99
C THR A 413 2.74 -3.87 10.20
N HIS A 414 3.07 -3.39 11.42
CA HIS A 414 2.37 -3.78 12.66
C HIS A 414 1.89 -2.60 13.53
N ARG A 415 2.31 -1.36 13.24
CA ARG A 415 1.96 -0.17 14.06
C ARG A 415 0.45 0.12 14.09
N ASP A 416 -0.30 -0.33 13.09
CA ASP A 416 -1.74 -0.16 12.93
C ASP A 416 -2.57 -1.26 13.62
N MET A 417 -1.93 -2.30 14.15
CA MET A 417 -2.64 -3.39 14.81
C MET A 417 -3.14 -3.07 16.23
N GLY A 418 -2.74 -1.91 16.77
CA GLY A 418 -3.03 -1.54 18.15
C GLY A 418 -2.13 -2.29 19.16
N PRO A 419 -2.63 -2.54 20.39
CA PRO A 419 -1.81 -3.10 21.45
C PRO A 419 -1.34 -4.52 21.15
N ARG A 420 -0.15 -4.84 21.65
CA ARG A 420 0.49 -6.16 21.47
C ARG A 420 -0.38 -7.34 21.90
N ALA A 421 -1.32 -7.14 22.83
CA ALA A 421 -2.27 -8.17 23.24
C ALA A 421 -3.18 -8.69 22.10
N ARG A 422 -3.27 -7.95 20.99
CA ARG A 422 -4.00 -8.36 19.77
C ARG A 422 -3.17 -9.20 18.80
N TYR A 423 -1.86 -9.36 19.07
CA TYR A 423 -0.97 -10.11 18.20
C TYR A 423 -1.17 -11.60 18.37
N ILE A 424 -1.24 -12.35 17.27
CA ILE A 424 -1.48 -13.79 17.26
C ILE A 424 -0.37 -14.48 16.46
N GLY A 425 0.12 -15.60 16.95
CA GLY A 425 1.08 -16.46 16.26
C GLY A 425 2.37 -16.69 17.04
N ALA A 426 3.19 -17.61 16.52
CA ALA A 426 4.44 -18.05 17.15
C ALA A 426 5.64 -17.16 16.82
N ASP A 427 5.54 -16.34 15.75
CA ASP A 427 6.64 -15.50 15.25
C ASP A 427 6.67 -14.10 15.86
N ILE A 428 5.85 -13.85 16.90
CA ILE A 428 5.80 -12.57 17.59
C ILE A 428 7.15 -12.32 18.27
N PRO A 429 7.83 -11.18 17.99
CA PRO A 429 9.10 -10.87 18.63
C PRO A 429 9.00 -10.80 20.15
N GLY A 430 9.99 -11.36 20.86
CA GLY A 430 10.06 -11.26 22.32
C GLY A 430 10.34 -9.83 22.82
N GLU A 431 11.11 -9.05 22.05
CA GLU A 431 11.43 -7.65 22.34
C GLU A 431 10.18 -6.78 22.18
N VAL A 432 9.91 -5.90 23.16
CA VAL A 432 8.88 -4.86 23.06
C VAL A 432 9.54 -3.58 22.58
N LEU A 433 9.05 -3.05 21.44
CA LEU A 433 9.58 -1.83 20.87
C LEU A 433 8.87 -0.59 21.44
N SER A 434 9.56 0.55 21.46
CA SER A 434 9.10 1.78 22.12
C SER A 434 7.78 2.35 21.57
N TRP A 435 7.42 2.02 20.31
CA TRP A 435 6.18 2.45 19.69
C TRP A 435 4.98 1.50 19.98
N GLN A 436 5.23 0.36 20.62
CA GLN A 436 4.21 -0.59 21.03
C GLN A 436 3.75 -0.23 22.44
N ASP A 437 2.84 0.72 22.54
CA ASP A 437 2.35 1.20 23.84
C ASP A 437 1.77 0.06 24.67
N PRO A 438 2.25 -0.16 25.91
CA PRO A 438 1.67 -1.14 26.79
C PRO A 438 0.25 -0.70 27.18
N ILE A 439 -0.67 -1.67 27.24
CA ILE A 439 -1.96 -1.42 27.89
C ILE A 439 -1.68 -1.28 29.38
N PRO A 440 -2.05 -0.15 30.02
CA PRO A 440 -1.91 0.00 31.46
C PRO A 440 -2.68 -1.09 32.20
N GLU A 441 -2.10 -1.61 33.29
CA GLU A 441 -2.86 -2.48 34.19
C GLU A 441 -4.02 -1.68 34.80
N ILE A 442 -5.20 -2.31 34.83
CA ILE A 442 -6.37 -1.71 35.46
C ILE A 442 -6.42 -2.15 36.92
N ASP A 443 -6.64 -1.21 37.84
CA ASP A 443 -6.82 -1.42 39.27
C ASP A 443 -8.29 -1.34 39.70
N TYR A 444 -9.20 -1.41 38.74
CA TYR A 444 -10.65 -1.37 38.93
C TYR A 444 -11.31 -2.51 38.16
N GLN A 445 -12.55 -2.83 38.56
CA GLN A 445 -13.36 -3.82 37.86
C GLN A 445 -13.81 -3.26 36.50
N ALA A 446 -13.49 -3.97 35.43
CA ALA A 446 -13.97 -3.62 34.09
C ALA A 446 -15.51 -3.75 34.03
N ILE A 447 -16.12 -2.95 33.14
CA ILE A 447 -17.55 -3.05 32.86
C ILE A 447 -17.87 -4.43 32.25
N ASP A 448 -19.04 -4.98 32.67
CA ASP A 448 -19.58 -6.21 32.10
C ASP A 448 -20.75 -5.92 31.11
N ASP A 449 -21.31 -6.98 30.54
CA ASP A 449 -22.43 -6.87 29.61
C ASP A 449 -23.68 -6.20 30.22
N LYS A 450 -23.86 -6.29 31.53
CA LYS A 450 -24.99 -5.63 32.21
C LYS A 450 -24.76 -4.12 32.30
N ASP A 451 -23.52 -3.74 32.60
CA ASP A 451 -23.13 -2.32 32.60
C ASP A 451 -23.26 -1.72 31.20
N ALA A 452 -22.82 -2.47 30.19
CA ALA A 452 -22.97 -2.06 28.80
C ALA A 452 -24.44 -1.92 28.38
N ALA A 453 -25.30 -2.85 28.76
CA ALA A 453 -26.73 -2.80 28.49
C ALA A 453 -27.41 -1.61 29.20
N LYS A 454 -27.00 -1.33 30.44
CA LYS A 454 -27.49 -0.17 31.19
C LYS A 454 -27.11 1.14 30.53
N LEU A 455 -25.83 1.29 30.12
CA LEU A 455 -25.35 2.48 29.41
C LEU A 455 -26.07 2.69 28.08
N LYS A 456 -26.29 1.61 27.32
CA LYS A 456 -27.08 1.67 26.07
C LYS A 456 -28.50 2.17 26.31
N ALA A 457 -29.17 1.68 27.38
CA ALA A 457 -30.51 2.13 27.74
C ALA A 457 -30.51 3.62 28.13
N GLU A 458 -29.57 4.07 28.95
CA GLU A 458 -29.43 5.48 29.33
C GLU A 458 -29.18 6.40 28.13
N ILE A 459 -28.39 5.98 27.16
CA ILE A 459 -28.16 6.72 25.92
C ILE A 459 -29.46 6.84 25.11
N LEU A 460 -30.19 5.74 24.95
CA LEU A 460 -31.46 5.74 24.23
C LEU A 460 -32.52 6.62 24.93
N ASP A 461 -32.60 6.57 26.24
CA ASP A 461 -33.52 7.36 27.04
C ASP A 461 -33.17 8.86 27.10
N SER A 462 -31.93 9.22 26.82
CA SER A 462 -31.47 10.62 26.80
C SER A 462 -32.10 11.46 25.70
N GLY A 463 -32.70 10.83 24.67
CA GLY A 463 -33.28 11.51 23.52
C GLY A 463 -32.24 12.19 22.58
N LEU A 464 -30.97 11.88 22.73
CA LEU A 464 -29.94 12.30 21.78
C LEU A 464 -30.08 11.50 20.47
N THR A 465 -30.00 12.19 19.34
CA THR A 465 -30.09 11.60 17.98
C THR A 465 -28.79 11.75 17.26
#